data_34ee0feaa2f7f56305bce29510b05f6e
#
_entry.id   34ee0feaa2f7f56305bce29510b05f6e
#
_cell.length_a   1.000
_cell.length_b   1.000
_cell.length_c   1.000
_cell.angle_alpha   90.00
_cell.angle_beta   90.00
_cell.angle_gamma   90.00
#
_symmetry.space_group_name_H-M   'P 1'
#
loop_
_entity.id
_entity.type
_entity.pdbx_description
1 polymer ?
#
loop_
_entity_poly.entity_id
_entity_poly.type
_entity_poly.pdbx_seq_one_letter_code
_entity_poly.pdbx_strand_id
1 'polypeptide(L)'
;LASSPYHDVATRVLNGTGGVLSFEVRQGIDPADVLNNLRIFRLAVSLGAVESLAEYPARMTHFEVPREKRLAFGITDELIRLSIGLENVEDLIDDLDGAFAVAVRNEHAVRSTAVKA
;
A
#
# COMPACT_ATOMS: atom_id res chain seq x y z
N LEU A 1 6.77 -9.78 -6.79
CA LEU A 1 5.58 -10.58 -7.16
C LEU A 1 5.80 -11.19 -8.54
N ALA A 2 5.31 -12.42 -8.74
CA ALA A 2 5.41 -13.11 -10.04
C ALA A 2 4.67 -12.35 -11.17
N SER A 3 3.69 -11.54 -10.81
CA SER A 3 2.95 -10.67 -11.74
C SER A 3 3.69 -9.40 -12.16
N SER A 4 4.85 -9.09 -11.56
CA SER A 4 5.63 -7.91 -11.93
C SER A 4 6.28 -8.09 -13.29
N PRO A 5 6.23 -7.09 -14.20
CA PRO A 5 6.91 -7.14 -15.50
C PRO A 5 8.44 -7.24 -15.36
N TYR A 6 8.98 -6.92 -14.19
CA TYR A 6 10.41 -6.99 -13.90
C TYR A 6 10.82 -8.25 -13.13
N HIS A 7 9.91 -9.20 -12.91
CA HIS A 7 10.16 -10.39 -12.09
C HIS A 7 11.38 -11.18 -12.59
N ASP A 8 11.45 -11.47 -13.87
CA ASP A 8 12.53 -12.28 -14.48
C ASP A 8 13.89 -11.57 -14.40
N VAL A 9 13.91 -10.25 -14.50
CA VAL A 9 15.15 -9.48 -14.34
C VAL A 9 15.57 -9.49 -12.87
N ALA A 10 14.64 -9.26 -11.96
CA ALA A 10 14.91 -9.25 -10.52
C ALA A 10 15.47 -10.60 -10.04
N THR A 11 14.87 -11.72 -10.46
CA THR A 11 15.33 -13.06 -10.08
C THR A 11 16.74 -13.43 -10.61
N ARG A 12 17.16 -12.79 -11.69
CA ARG A 12 18.51 -13.00 -12.25
C ARG A 12 19.60 -12.16 -11.60
N VAL A 13 19.26 -10.97 -11.12
CA VAL A 13 20.25 -10.00 -10.62
C VAL A 13 20.25 -9.82 -9.10
N LEU A 14 19.20 -10.25 -8.42
CA LEU A 14 19.08 -10.14 -6.97
C LEU A 14 19.15 -11.52 -6.30
N ASN A 15 19.90 -11.60 -5.22
CA ASN A 15 19.96 -12.81 -4.38
C ASN A 15 18.78 -12.95 -3.42
N GLY A 16 17.82 -12.00 -3.45
CA GLY A 16 16.63 -11.98 -2.61
C GLY A 16 15.74 -10.81 -2.96
N THR A 17 14.62 -10.66 -2.26
CA THR A 17 13.71 -9.52 -2.40
C THR A 17 14.20 -8.33 -1.59
N GLY A 18 13.91 -7.11 -2.06
CA GLY A 18 14.20 -5.89 -1.32
C GLY A 18 13.22 -5.66 -0.16
N GLY A 19 13.57 -4.77 0.77
CA GLY A 19 12.72 -4.36 1.89
C GLY A 19 11.66 -3.30 1.53
N VAL A 20 11.58 -2.85 0.28
CA VAL A 20 10.55 -1.92 -0.20
C VAL A 20 9.69 -2.61 -1.22
N LEU A 21 8.38 -2.55 -1.02
CA LEU A 21 7.40 -3.11 -1.95
C LEU A 21 6.25 -2.13 -2.18
N SER A 22 5.64 -2.20 -3.36
CA SER A 22 4.44 -1.44 -3.68
C SER A 22 3.38 -2.38 -4.24
N PHE A 23 2.12 -2.08 -3.92
CA PHE A 23 0.97 -2.82 -4.43
C PHE A 23 -0.24 -1.89 -4.55
N GLU A 24 -1.19 -2.28 -5.36
CA GLU A 24 -2.48 -1.59 -5.48
C GLU A 24 -3.53 -2.35 -4.68
N VAL A 25 -4.33 -1.60 -3.93
CA VAL A 25 -5.52 -2.18 -3.30
C VAL A 25 -6.59 -2.43 -4.37
N ARG A 26 -7.49 -3.36 -4.12
CA ARG A 26 -8.62 -3.64 -4.99
C ARG A 26 -9.50 -2.39 -5.14
N GLN A 27 -10.00 -2.16 -6.35
CA GLN A 27 -10.94 -1.08 -6.62
C GLN A 27 -12.14 -1.11 -5.65
N GLY A 28 -12.45 0.04 -5.08
CA GLY A 28 -13.50 0.21 -4.07
C GLY A 28 -12.97 0.26 -2.63
N ILE A 29 -11.73 -0.17 -2.38
CA ILE A 29 -11.05 0.03 -1.09
C ILE A 29 -10.31 1.37 -1.14
N ASP A 30 -10.53 2.24 -0.15
CA ASP A 30 -9.72 3.47 0.00
C ASP A 30 -8.38 3.10 0.66
N PRO A 31 -7.22 3.37 0.02
CA PRO A 31 -5.92 3.19 0.64
C PRO A 31 -5.79 3.92 1.99
N ALA A 32 -6.44 5.07 2.16
CA ALA A 32 -6.42 5.80 3.42
C ALA A 32 -7.08 5.01 4.55
N ASP A 33 -8.13 4.24 4.27
CA ASP A 33 -8.76 3.38 5.28
C ASP A 33 -7.81 2.26 5.73
N VAL A 34 -7.04 1.68 4.81
CA VAL A 34 -6.01 0.70 5.18
C VAL A 34 -4.95 1.35 6.05
N LEU A 35 -4.34 2.44 5.58
CA LEU A 35 -3.22 3.10 6.25
C LEU A 35 -3.57 3.65 7.63
N ASN A 36 -4.78 4.19 7.80
CA ASN A 36 -5.26 4.73 9.08
C ASN A 36 -5.54 3.63 10.13
N ASN A 37 -5.64 2.38 9.73
CA ASN A 37 -5.88 1.25 10.63
C ASN A 37 -4.62 0.41 10.91
N LEU A 38 -3.48 0.76 10.32
CA LEU A 38 -2.19 0.20 10.69
C LEU A 38 -1.78 0.66 12.10
N ARG A 39 -1.17 -0.24 12.86
CA ARG A 39 -0.74 -0.02 14.25
C ARG A 39 0.78 -0.09 14.41
N ILE A 40 1.42 -0.95 13.63
CA ILE A 40 2.88 -1.15 13.65
C ILE A 40 3.53 -0.27 12.59
N PHE A 41 3.04 -0.33 11.36
CA PHE A 41 3.55 0.53 10.30
C PHE A 41 3.29 2.02 10.62
N ARG A 42 4.34 2.83 10.52
CA ARG A 42 4.24 4.29 10.66
C ARG A 42 3.92 4.91 9.30
N LEU A 43 2.94 5.82 9.28
CA LEU A 43 2.63 6.59 8.08
C LEU A 43 3.70 7.65 7.84
N ALA A 44 4.54 7.45 6.82
CA ALA A 44 5.65 8.35 6.50
C ALA A 44 6.11 8.23 5.05
N VAL A 45 6.63 9.32 4.50
CA VAL A 45 7.19 9.39 3.14
C VAL A 45 8.62 8.83 3.03
N SER A 46 9.25 8.45 4.15
CA SER A 46 10.60 7.90 4.20
C SER A 46 10.63 6.41 3.82
N LEU A 47 11.84 5.84 3.72
CA LEU A 47 12.07 4.43 3.49
C LEU A 47 13.41 4.00 4.08
N GLY A 48 13.61 2.69 4.28
CA GLY A 48 14.89 2.12 4.71
C GLY A 48 15.22 2.37 6.18
N ALA A 49 14.23 2.70 7.01
CA ALA A 49 14.38 2.82 8.45
C ALA A 49 14.37 1.45 9.14
N VAL A 50 14.70 1.42 10.43
CA VAL A 50 14.58 0.22 11.26
C VAL A 50 13.14 -0.12 11.61
N GLU A 51 12.26 0.88 11.60
CA GLU A 51 10.80 0.76 11.73
C GLU A 51 10.13 0.58 10.38
N SER A 52 9.04 -0.18 10.34
CA SER A 52 8.22 -0.35 9.15
C SER A 52 7.41 0.90 8.85
N LEU A 53 7.49 1.36 7.60
CA LEU A 53 6.82 2.56 7.11
C LEU A 53 5.82 2.24 6.01
N ALA A 54 4.71 2.98 5.99
CA ALA A 54 3.70 2.92 4.95
C ALA A 54 3.46 4.31 4.35
N GLU A 55 3.27 4.37 3.04
CA GLU A 55 3.01 5.61 2.32
C GLU A 55 1.85 5.46 1.34
N TYR A 56 1.09 6.54 1.21
CA TYR A 56 0.10 6.75 0.16
C TYR A 56 0.65 7.73 -0.88
N PRO A 57 1.36 7.27 -1.93
CA PRO A 57 2.07 8.16 -2.84
C PRO A 57 1.17 9.22 -3.47
N ALA A 58 -0.07 8.88 -3.82
CA ALA A 58 -1.00 9.79 -4.46
C ALA A 58 -1.38 11.01 -3.60
N ARG A 59 -1.40 10.84 -2.27
CA ARG A 59 -1.78 11.90 -1.30
C ARG A 59 -0.61 12.43 -0.47
N MET A 60 0.58 11.87 -0.62
CA MET A 60 1.76 12.25 0.14
C MET A 60 2.86 12.78 -0.77
N THR A 61 3.74 11.94 -1.31
CA THR A 61 4.88 12.40 -2.12
C THR A 61 4.50 13.01 -3.46
N HIS A 62 3.36 12.62 -4.04
CA HIS A 62 2.93 13.06 -5.38
C HIS A 62 1.63 13.86 -5.36
N PHE A 63 1.28 14.43 -4.21
CA PHE A 63 0.03 15.22 -4.05
C PHE A 63 -0.04 16.42 -5.01
N GLU A 64 1.08 17.11 -5.23
CA GLU A 64 1.15 18.28 -6.13
C GLU A 64 1.25 17.90 -7.61
N VAL A 65 1.49 16.63 -7.95
CA VAL A 65 1.58 16.18 -9.34
C VAL A 65 0.17 16.01 -9.92
N PRO A 66 -0.14 16.64 -11.07
CA PRO A 66 -1.42 16.46 -11.72
C PRO A 66 -1.74 14.97 -11.94
N ARG A 67 -2.99 14.56 -11.66
CA ARG A 67 -3.42 13.15 -11.66
C ARG A 67 -3.04 12.41 -12.95
N GLU A 68 -3.26 13.05 -14.11
CA GLU A 68 -2.91 12.45 -15.42
C GLU A 68 -1.42 12.11 -15.54
N LYS A 69 -0.56 13.03 -15.09
CA LYS A 69 0.91 12.79 -15.08
C LYS A 69 1.28 11.68 -14.10
N ARG A 70 0.66 11.68 -12.92
CA ARG A 70 0.90 10.67 -11.90
C ARG A 70 0.52 9.28 -12.39
N LEU A 71 -0.64 9.13 -13.03
CA LEU A 71 -1.09 7.88 -13.63
C LEU A 71 -0.17 7.41 -14.77
N ALA A 72 0.35 8.34 -15.60
CA ALA A 72 1.31 8.01 -16.66
C ALA A 72 2.62 7.43 -16.11
N PHE A 73 2.99 7.75 -14.86
CA PHE A 73 4.14 7.16 -14.16
C PHE A 73 3.80 5.89 -13.38
N GLY A 74 2.58 5.40 -13.47
CA GLY A 74 2.13 4.21 -12.74
C GLY A 74 1.82 4.44 -11.27
N ILE A 75 1.65 5.70 -10.85
CA ILE A 75 1.25 6.04 -9.48
C ILE A 75 -0.26 6.24 -9.46
N THR A 76 -0.98 5.16 -9.23
CA THR A 76 -2.44 5.13 -9.21
C THR A 76 -3.01 5.68 -7.90
N ASP A 77 -4.33 5.87 -7.85
CA ASP A 77 -5.03 6.27 -6.63
C ASP A 77 -5.14 5.11 -5.62
N GLU A 78 -4.89 3.89 -6.05
CA GLU A 78 -4.95 2.65 -5.27
C GLU A 78 -3.59 2.21 -4.72
N LEU A 79 -2.49 2.89 -5.11
CA LEU A 79 -1.13 2.48 -4.78
C LEU A 79 -0.78 2.74 -3.32
N ILE A 80 -0.26 1.72 -2.64
CA ILE A 80 0.40 1.78 -1.32
C ILE A 80 1.85 1.34 -1.49
N ARG A 81 2.77 2.02 -0.81
CA ARG A 81 4.17 1.62 -0.68
C ARG A 81 4.48 1.27 0.77
N LEU A 82 5.13 0.14 0.99
CA LEU A 82 5.66 -0.28 2.28
C LEU A 82 7.19 -0.29 2.25
N SER A 83 7.80 0.14 3.33
CA SER A 83 9.22 -0.05 3.63
C SER A 83 9.31 -0.89 4.89
N ILE A 84 9.77 -2.13 4.77
CA ILE A 84 9.78 -3.11 5.85
C ILE A 84 10.99 -2.84 6.74
N GLY A 85 10.75 -2.79 8.05
CA GLY A 85 11.74 -2.61 9.10
C GLY A 85 12.23 -3.94 9.69
N LEU A 86 12.56 -3.92 10.98
CA LEU A 86 13.14 -5.05 11.70
C LEU A 86 12.15 -5.75 12.66
N GLU A 87 10.87 -5.39 12.59
CA GLU A 87 9.83 -6.00 13.40
C GLU A 87 9.62 -7.48 13.03
N ASN A 88 8.95 -8.23 13.90
CA ASN A 88 8.59 -9.60 13.61
C ASN A 88 7.66 -9.66 12.39
N VAL A 89 7.94 -10.53 11.44
CA VAL A 89 7.20 -10.63 10.16
C VAL A 89 5.74 -11.03 10.37
N GLU A 90 5.45 -11.90 11.34
CA GLU A 90 4.08 -12.32 11.63
C GLU A 90 3.26 -11.17 12.19
N ASP A 91 3.86 -10.33 13.06
CA ASP A 91 3.19 -9.13 13.59
C ASP A 91 2.87 -8.12 12.48
N LEU A 92 3.76 -7.97 11.49
CA LEU A 92 3.52 -7.10 10.33
C LEU A 92 2.39 -7.63 9.44
N ILE A 93 2.32 -8.93 9.23
CA ILE A 93 1.25 -9.59 8.47
C ILE A 93 -0.08 -9.40 9.19
N ASP A 94 -0.13 -9.66 10.50
CA ASP A 94 -1.34 -9.49 11.32
C ASP A 94 -1.83 -8.04 11.33
N ASP A 95 -0.92 -7.07 11.36
CA ASP A 95 -1.25 -5.64 11.29
C ASP A 95 -1.90 -5.28 9.95
N LEU A 96 -1.33 -5.76 8.84
CA LEU A 96 -1.88 -5.59 7.50
C LEU A 96 -3.26 -6.26 7.36
N ASP A 97 -3.39 -7.51 7.79
CA ASP A 97 -4.65 -8.27 7.72
C ASP A 97 -5.75 -7.57 8.52
N GLY A 98 -5.43 -7.08 9.72
CA GLY A 98 -6.34 -6.30 10.55
C GLY A 98 -6.80 -5.01 9.85
N ALA A 99 -5.88 -4.26 9.27
CA ALA A 99 -6.16 -3.03 8.55
C ALA A 99 -7.03 -3.27 7.30
N PHE A 100 -6.70 -4.28 6.50
CA PHE A 100 -7.51 -4.67 5.35
C PHE A 100 -8.92 -5.12 5.73
N ALA A 101 -9.07 -5.89 6.81
CA ALA A 101 -10.38 -6.31 7.28
C ALA A 101 -11.28 -5.14 7.66
N VAL A 102 -10.73 -4.05 8.21
CA VAL A 102 -11.49 -2.81 8.48
C VAL A 102 -11.87 -2.11 7.18
N ALA A 103 -10.93 -1.90 6.26
CA ALA A 103 -11.17 -1.20 4.99
C ALA A 103 -12.24 -1.91 4.14
N VAL A 104 -12.23 -3.24 4.08
CA VAL A 104 -13.25 -4.04 3.38
C VAL A 104 -14.64 -3.87 4.01
N ARG A 105 -14.74 -3.85 5.34
CA ARG A 105 -16.02 -3.58 6.02
C ARG A 105 -16.58 -2.20 5.70
N ASN A 106 -15.72 -1.19 5.66
CA ASN A 106 -16.09 0.18 5.33
C ASN A 106 -16.60 0.29 3.89
N GLU A 107 -15.94 -0.37 2.93
CA GLU A 107 -16.41 -0.46 1.53
C GLU A 107 -17.84 -1.03 1.46
N HIS A 108 -18.12 -2.13 2.15
CA HIS A 108 -19.44 -2.74 2.17
C HIS A 108 -20.52 -1.82 2.78
N ALA A 109 -20.18 -1.09 3.84
CA ALA A 109 -21.09 -0.15 4.48
C ALA A 109 -21.47 1.00 3.52
N VAL A 110 -20.49 1.58 2.81
CA VAL A 110 -20.70 2.65 1.82
C VAL A 110 -21.59 2.16 0.69
N ARG A 111 -21.33 0.99 0.11
CA ARG A 111 -22.15 0.40 -0.96
C ARG A 111 -23.60 0.15 -0.53
N SER A 112 -23.80 -0.36 0.68
CA SER A 112 -25.14 -0.61 1.22
C SER A 112 -25.97 0.67 1.41
N THR A 113 -25.32 1.78 1.74
CA THR A 113 -25.97 3.09 1.90
C THR A 113 -26.34 3.71 0.54
N ALA A 114 -25.48 3.57 -0.46
CA ALA A 114 -25.70 4.09 -1.81
C ALA A 114 -26.85 3.36 -2.55
N VAL A 115 -27.16 2.12 -2.22
CA VAL A 115 -28.27 1.35 -2.84
C VAL A 115 -29.64 1.74 -2.25
N LYS A 116 -29.69 2.41 -1.10
CA LYS A 116 -30.92 2.81 -0.41
C LYS A 116 -31.35 4.27 -0.69
N ALA A 117 -30.55 5.01 -1.43
CA ALA A 117 -30.81 6.39 -1.85
C ALA A 117 -31.29 6.45 -3.30
#